data_c6dc87670ac51a95a16c9c51cfb9be13
#
_entry.id   c6dc87670ac51a95a16c9c51cfb9be13
#
_cell.length_a   1.000
_cell.length_b   1.000
_cell.length_c   1.000
_cell.angle_alpha   90.00
_cell.angle_beta   90.00
_cell.angle_gamma   90.00
#
_symmetry.space_group_name_H-M   'P 1'
#
loop_
_entity.id
_entity.type
_entity.pdbx_description
1 polymer ?
#
loop_
_entity_poly.entity_id
_entity_poly.type
_entity_poly.pdbx_seq_one_letter_code
_entity_poly.pdbx_strand_id
1 'polypeptide(L)'
;MEPKDTIPDGPAEPPVQVEAQVQAVEPSAPAPVVAPATEPVVEPAPVPVAVAEPVVEPAPAPVAEPGAPATPGKPRPRGRTTLLIAAAAVLGIAGGIAVGYGVQADRAPTPLPALSQPNLAYPAKALPADKAPDPLPVSQDRQRKTEGDLRELLVSKPSGARNARFPFPTKGWMSLDTYAGEFKSEDYMFETLAEADVRRIAAANWLQGQYRGVGIRLVQFRSGAELGASDHANDQLDYMPYAKEGAGNAGDPIKGSGNGRYFLYKAVNKPGYLPVYQARAIAQRGDVMLDITIFDTTPISKKDIRTLAERQLERL
;
A
#
# COMPACT_ATOMS: atom_id res chain seq x y z
N MET A 1 38.07 -36.63 -68.40
CA MET A 1 37.09 -37.74 -68.30
C MET A 1 36.09 -37.34 -67.22
N GLU A 2 35.09 -36.56 -67.63
CA GLU A 2 33.96 -36.20 -66.79
C GLU A 2 32.83 -37.21 -67.02
N PRO A 3 32.04 -37.51 -66.02
CA PRO A 3 30.65 -37.89 -66.27
C PRO A 3 29.70 -36.76 -65.86
N LYS A 4 28.94 -36.33 -66.80
CA LYS A 4 27.69 -35.58 -66.64
C LYS A 4 26.65 -36.44 -65.94
N ASP A 5 26.15 -36.03 -64.80
CA ASP A 5 24.91 -36.56 -64.26
C ASP A 5 23.78 -35.59 -64.54
N THR A 6 22.84 -36.09 -65.33
CA THR A 6 21.62 -35.48 -65.80
C THR A 6 20.56 -35.61 -64.69
N ILE A 7 20.01 -34.48 -64.25
CA ILE A 7 18.82 -34.42 -63.36
C ILE A 7 17.58 -34.55 -64.26
N PRO A 8 16.63 -35.43 -63.96
CA PRO A 8 15.36 -35.47 -64.67
C PRO A 8 14.39 -34.43 -64.09
N ASP A 9 13.87 -33.67 -65.03
CA ASP A 9 12.79 -32.71 -64.87
C ASP A 9 11.49 -33.47 -64.53
N GLY A 10 10.95 -33.23 -63.31
CA GLY A 10 9.64 -33.72 -62.90
C GLY A 10 8.61 -32.60 -62.98
N PRO A 11 7.37 -32.87 -63.35
CA PRO A 11 6.37 -31.84 -63.59
C PRO A 11 5.97 -31.15 -62.29
N ALA A 12 5.91 -29.80 -62.34
CA ALA A 12 5.45 -28.92 -61.28
C ALA A 12 3.96 -29.17 -60.99
N GLU A 13 3.66 -29.52 -59.75
CA GLU A 13 2.30 -29.53 -59.20
C GLU A 13 1.78 -28.07 -59.07
N PRO A 14 0.50 -27.81 -59.42
CA PRO A 14 -0.07 -26.47 -59.25
C PRO A 14 -0.33 -26.16 -57.74
N PRO A 15 -0.26 -24.89 -57.33
CA PRO A 15 -0.48 -24.50 -55.94
C PRO A 15 -1.93 -24.77 -55.52
N VAL A 16 -2.09 -25.51 -54.45
CA VAL A 16 -3.37 -25.72 -53.78
C VAL A 16 -3.82 -24.38 -53.18
N GLN A 17 -4.84 -23.78 -53.78
CA GLN A 17 -5.54 -22.64 -53.18
C GLN A 17 -6.37 -23.15 -51.99
N VAL A 18 -5.92 -22.85 -50.81
CA VAL A 18 -6.75 -22.98 -49.58
C VAL A 18 -7.62 -21.73 -49.50
N GLU A 19 -8.83 -21.82 -50.03
CA GLU A 19 -9.87 -20.84 -49.71
C GLU A 19 -10.19 -20.91 -48.24
N ALA A 20 -9.68 -19.93 -47.46
CA ALA A 20 -10.12 -19.70 -46.10
C ALA A 20 -11.53 -19.14 -46.14
N GLN A 21 -12.52 -19.97 -45.89
CA GLN A 21 -13.87 -19.53 -45.59
C GLN A 21 -13.82 -18.77 -44.23
N VAL A 22 -13.78 -17.45 -44.35
CA VAL A 22 -14.06 -16.56 -43.19
C VAL A 22 -15.57 -16.61 -42.96
N GLN A 23 -16.01 -17.47 -42.05
CA GLN A 23 -17.34 -17.34 -41.49
C GLN A 23 -17.36 -16.05 -40.67
N ALA A 24 -18.12 -15.09 -41.14
CA ALA A 24 -18.45 -13.88 -40.38
C ALA A 24 -19.25 -14.32 -39.13
N VAL A 25 -18.60 -14.28 -37.99
CA VAL A 25 -19.31 -14.36 -36.70
C VAL A 25 -19.96 -13.00 -36.50
N GLU A 26 -21.29 -12.96 -36.64
CA GLU A 26 -22.10 -11.83 -36.22
C GLU A 26 -21.81 -11.52 -34.75
N PRO A 27 -21.60 -10.26 -34.37
CA PRO A 27 -21.44 -9.91 -32.97
C PRO A 27 -22.76 -10.15 -32.25
N SER A 28 -22.81 -11.18 -31.41
CA SER A 28 -23.87 -11.38 -30.43
C SER A 28 -24.01 -10.10 -29.60
N ALA A 29 -25.22 -9.56 -29.57
CA ALA A 29 -25.58 -8.45 -28.72
C ALA A 29 -25.22 -8.79 -27.26
N PRO A 30 -24.67 -7.85 -26.49
CA PRO A 30 -24.37 -8.09 -25.08
C PRO A 30 -25.68 -8.38 -24.35
N ALA A 31 -25.68 -9.48 -23.58
CA ALA A 31 -26.75 -9.80 -22.67
C ALA A 31 -27.02 -8.61 -21.73
N PRO A 32 -28.30 -8.33 -21.35
CA PRO A 32 -28.60 -7.25 -20.44
C PRO A 32 -27.87 -7.51 -19.11
N VAL A 33 -27.03 -6.57 -18.72
CA VAL A 33 -26.40 -6.53 -17.39
C VAL A 33 -27.56 -6.40 -16.39
N VAL A 34 -27.83 -7.49 -15.69
CA VAL A 34 -28.73 -7.46 -14.53
C VAL A 34 -28.02 -6.58 -13.50
N ALA A 35 -28.56 -5.38 -13.28
CA ALA A 35 -28.11 -4.51 -12.21
C ALA A 35 -28.20 -5.31 -10.90
N PRO A 36 -27.16 -5.27 -10.04
CA PRO A 36 -27.26 -5.87 -8.73
C PRO A 36 -28.44 -5.22 -8.00
N ALA A 37 -29.33 -6.07 -7.46
CA ALA A 37 -30.41 -5.61 -6.63
C ALA A 37 -29.81 -4.75 -5.52
N THR A 38 -30.25 -3.50 -5.46
CA THR A 38 -29.97 -2.60 -4.35
C THR A 38 -30.51 -3.27 -3.09
N GLU A 39 -29.59 -3.77 -2.25
CA GLU A 39 -29.96 -4.13 -0.88
C GLU A 39 -30.57 -2.90 -0.23
N PRO A 40 -31.68 -3.06 0.55
CA PRO A 40 -32.25 -1.94 1.25
C PRO A 40 -31.18 -1.37 2.19
N VAL A 41 -30.81 -0.12 1.96
CA VAL A 41 -30.03 0.68 2.90
C VAL A 41 -30.81 0.69 4.20
N VAL A 42 -30.37 -0.10 5.16
CA VAL A 42 -30.87 0.00 6.53
C VAL A 42 -30.35 1.34 7.04
N GLU A 43 -31.22 2.32 7.05
CA GLU A 43 -31.00 3.61 7.67
C GLU A 43 -30.56 3.35 9.12
N PRO A 44 -29.38 3.78 9.55
CA PRO A 44 -28.94 3.58 10.93
C PRO A 44 -29.95 4.31 11.83
N ALA A 45 -30.55 3.57 12.77
CA ALA A 45 -31.43 4.14 13.77
C ALA A 45 -30.77 5.38 14.40
N PRO A 46 -31.52 6.46 14.61
CA PRO A 46 -30.97 7.68 15.17
C PRO A 46 -30.38 7.36 16.53
N VAL A 47 -29.07 7.59 16.67
CA VAL A 47 -28.39 7.58 17.96
C VAL A 47 -29.12 8.56 18.83
N PRO A 48 -29.54 8.22 20.06
CA PRO A 48 -30.13 9.19 20.95
C PRO A 48 -29.09 10.30 21.19
N VAL A 49 -29.35 11.46 20.64
CA VAL A 49 -28.62 12.69 20.92
C VAL A 49 -28.82 12.90 22.43
N ALA A 50 -27.75 12.80 23.21
CA ALA A 50 -27.75 13.23 24.59
C ALA A 50 -28.25 14.68 24.58
N VAL A 51 -29.43 14.88 25.14
CA VAL A 51 -29.99 16.21 25.36
C VAL A 51 -28.98 16.95 26.21
N ALA A 52 -28.27 17.89 25.62
CA ALA A 52 -27.46 18.81 26.38
C ALA A 52 -28.38 19.51 27.37
N GLU A 53 -28.07 19.36 28.64
CA GLU A 53 -28.74 20.15 29.67
C GLU A 53 -28.64 21.62 29.29
N PRO A 54 -29.72 22.40 29.45
CA PRO A 54 -29.69 23.83 29.13
C PRO A 54 -28.63 24.49 30.01
N VAL A 55 -27.61 25.05 29.36
CA VAL A 55 -26.68 25.97 30.00
C VAL A 55 -27.55 27.15 30.50
N VAL A 56 -27.79 27.16 31.79
CA VAL A 56 -28.42 28.30 32.43
C VAL A 56 -27.44 29.46 32.35
N GLU A 57 -27.67 30.35 31.41
CA GLU A 57 -26.98 31.59 31.29
C GLU A 57 -27.19 32.40 32.59
N PRO A 58 -26.14 32.80 33.31
CA PRO A 58 -26.30 33.57 34.56
C PRO A 58 -26.96 34.92 34.19
N ALA A 59 -28.13 35.16 34.77
CA ALA A 59 -28.84 36.39 34.66
C ALA A 59 -27.94 37.61 34.97
N PRO A 60 -28.05 38.70 34.18
CA PRO A 60 -27.23 39.90 34.42
C PRO A 60 -27.52 40.46 35.82
N ALA A 61 -26.45 40.70 36.57
CA ALA A 61 -26.54 41.31 37.87
C ALA A 61 -27.22 42.71 37.78
N PRO A 62 -28.14 43.05 38.71
CA PRO A 62 -28.76 44.33 38.73
C PRO A 62 -27.70 45.43 38.97
N VAL A 63 -27.74 46.46 38.08
CA VAL A 63 -26.95 47.68 38.21
C VAL A 63 -27.32 48.38 39.51
N ALA A 64 -26.41 48.45 40.48
CA ALA A 64 -26.59 49.20 41.72
C ALA A 64 -26.48 50.70 41.47
N GLU A 65 -27.53 51.44 41.79
CA GLU A 65 -27.50 52.90 41.89
C GLU A 65 -26.47 53.38 42.93
N PRO A 66 -25.82 54.51 42.70
CA PRO A 66 -24.86 55.10 43.65
C PRO A 66 -25.61 55.87 44.74
N GLY A 67 -25.67 55.29 45.94
CA GLY A 67 -26.34 55.95 47.06
C GLY A 67 -25.77 55.55 48.42
N ALA A 68 -25.10 56.49 49.09
CA ALA A 68 -24.77 56.64 50.47
C ALA A 68 -23.56 55.82 51.06
N PRO A 69 -22.71 56.46 51.89
CA PRO A 69 -21.49 55.91 52.45
C PRO A 69 -21.82 54.90 53.54
N ALA A 70 -21.46 53.65 53.33
CA ALA A 70 -21.58 52.57 54.33
C ALA A 70 -20.40 52.61 55.29
N THR A 71 -20.71 52.65 56.57
CA THR A 71 -19.83 52.44 57.71
C THR A 71 -18.96 51.19 57.57
N PRO A 72 -17.67 51.18 57.97
CA PRO A 72 -16.79 50.04 57.86
C PRO A 72 -17.22 48.88 58.77
N GLY A 73 -17.86 47.87 58.22
CA GLY A 73 -18.17 46.63 58.88
C GLY A 73 -16.92 45.78 59.03
N LYS A 74 -16.73 45.18 60.19
CA LYS A 74 -15.64 44.23 60.53
C LYS A 74 -15.46 43.15 59.47
N PRO A 75 -14.23 42.82 59.04
CA PRO A 75 -13.98 41.82 58.04
C PRO A 75 -14.44 40.44 58.54
N ARG A 76 -15.44 39.86 57.88
CA ARG A 76 -15.85 38.47 58.10
C ARG A 76 -14.79 37.55 57.52
N PRO A 77 -14.37 36.48 58.24
CA PRO A 77 -13.34 35.55 57.77
C PRO A 77 -13.87 34.76 56.56
N ARG A 78 -13.47 35.16 55.35
CA ARG A 78 -13.86 34.54 54.08
C ARG A 78 -13.31 33.11 53.88
N GLY A 79 -12.43 32.62 54.77
CA GLY A 79 -11.79 31.31 54.66
C GLY A 79 -12.67 30.11 55.05
N ARG A 80 -13.64 30.30 55.96
CA ARG A 80 -14.45 29.18 56.47
C ARG A 80 -15.44 28.61 55.44
N THR A 81 -16.08 29.49 54.69
CA THR A 81 -17.04 29.07 53.65
C THR A 81 -16.37 28.35 52.50
N THR A 82 -15.21 28.85 52.04
CA THR A 82 -14.40 28.19 51.01
C THR A 82 -13.90 26.82 51.43
N LEU A 83 -13.49 26.71 52.67
CA LEU A 83 -13.02 25.45 53.26
C LEU A 83 -14.14 24.41 53.40
N LEU A 84 -15.35 24.84 53.74
CA LEU A 84 -16.53 23.97 53.79
C LEU A 84 -16.96 23.49 52.41
N ILE A 85 -16.89 24.37 51.39
CA ILE A 85 -17.21 23.98 50.01
C ILE A 85 -16.17 22.99 49.47
N ALA A 86 -14.88 23.23 49.72
CA ALA A 86 -13.81 22.31 49.34
C ALA A 86 -13.95 20.95 50.04
N ALA A 87 -14.27 20.94 51.34
CA ALA A 87 -14.51 19.70 52.09
C ALA A 87 -15.73 18.93 51.55
N ALA A 88 -16.81 19.63 51.23
CA ALA A 88 -18.00 19.03 50.66
C ALA A 88 -17.74 18.44 49.23
N ALA A 89 -16.96 19.13 48.43
CA ALA A 89 -16.56 18.62 47.10
C ALA A 89 -15.69 17.36 47.22
N VAL A 90 -14.72 17.34 48.11
CA VAL A 90 -13.86 16.14 48.32
C VAL A 90 -14.70 14.97 48.82
N LEU A 91 -15.60 15.20 49.81
CA LEU A 91 -16.50 14.16 50.32
C LEU A 91 -17.48 13.66 49.23
N GLY A 92 -17.98 14.55 48.38
CA GLY A 92 -18.86 14.20 47.29
C GLY A 92 -18.15 13.34 46.22
N ILE A 93 -16.92 13.68 45.87
CA ILE A 93 -16.10 12.90 44.94
C ILE A 93 -15.74 11.54 45.56
N ALA A 94 -15.26 11.52 46.76
CA ALA A 94 -14.90 10.27 47.47
C ALA A 94 -16.10 9.34 47.68
N GLY A 95 -17.23 9.90 48.09
CA GLY A 95 -18.49 9.17 48.26
C GLY A 95 -19.04 8.67 46.91
N GLY A 96 -19.02 9.50 45.88
CA GLY A 96 -19.44 9.14 44.56
C GLY A 96 -18.58 8.01 43.95
N ILE A 97 -17.27 8.05 44.13
CA ILE A 97 -16.36 6.98 43.68
C ILE A 97 -16.64 5.69 44.43
N ALA A 98 -16.79 5.75 45.78
CA ALA A 98 -17.03 4.56 46.59
C ALA A 98 -18.39 3.88 46.24
N VAL A 99 -19.44 4.68 46.09
CA VAL A 99 -20.76 4.14 45.68
C VAL A 99 -20.73 3.64 44.26
N GLY A 100 -20.11 4.40 43.33
CA GLY A 100 -19.99 3.98 41.92
C GLY A 100 -19.19 2.70 41.78
N TYR A 101 -18.10 2.56 42.51
CA TYR A 101 -17.30 1.32 42.53
C TYR A 101 -18.07 0.14 43.13
N GLY A 102 -18.78 0.34 44.24
CA GLY A 102 -19.61 -0.70 44.85
C GLY A 102 -20.71 -1.21 43.90
N VAL A 103 -21.45 -0.30 43.29
CA VAL A 103 -22.48 -0.66 42.29
C VAL A 103 -21.88 -1.38 41.10
N GLN A 104 -20.69 -0.98 40.66
CA GLN A 104 -20.02 -1.62 39.51
C GLN A 104 -19.42 -2.99 39.87
N ALA A 105 -18.88 -3.13 41.08
CA ALA A 105 -18.32 -4.40 41.57
C ALA A 105 -19.37 -5.50 41.77
N ASP A 106 -20.58 -5.11 42.17
CA ASP A 106 -21.70 -6.05 42.34
C ASP A 106 -22.44 -6.39 41.03
N ARG A 107 -22.09 -5.73 39.92
CA ARG A 107 -22.66 -6.08 38.64
C ARG A 107 -22.06 -7.39 38.12
N ALA A 108 -22.94 -8.33 37.76
CA ALA A 108 -22.52 -9.50 37.00
C ALA A 108 -21.78 -9.06 35.72
N PRO A 109 -20.65 -9.70 35.35
CA PRO A 109 -19.96 -9.39 34.10
C PRO A 109 -20.95 -9.47 32.92
N THR A 110 -21.04 -8.40 32.17
CA THR A 110 -21.84 -8.45 30.93
C THR A 110 -21.17 -9.44 29.98
N PRO A 111 -21.84 -10.54 29.59
CA PRO A 111 -21.27 -11.46 28.64
C PRO A 111 -21.00 -10.70 27.34
N LEU A 112 -19.72 -10.62 26.95
CA LEU A 112 -19.35 -10.08 25.65
C LEU A 112 -19.96 -10.96 24.56
N PRO A 113 -20.48 -10.37 23.49
CA PRO A 113 -20.91 -11.16 22.34
C PRO A 113 -19.72 -12.00 21.85
N ALA A 114 -19.99 -13.25 21.46
CA ALA A 114 -18.94 -14.11 20.94
C ALA A 114 -18.22 -13.41 19.80
N LEU A 115 -16.90 -13.23 19.93
CA LEU A 115 -16.05 -12.66 18.87
C LEU A 115 -15.92 -13.58 17.66
N SER A 116 -16.42 -14.81 17.75
CA SER A 116 -16.47 -15.77 16.66
C SER A 116 -17.77 -15.67 15.88
N GLN A 117 -17.70 -15.78 14.58
CA GLN A 117 -18.90 -15.90 13.74
C GLN A 117 -19.73 -17.13 14.21
N PRO A 118 -21.08 -17.04 14.22
CA PRO A 118 -21.91 -18.19 14.52
C PRO A 118 -21.54 -19.35 13.58
N ASN A 119 -21.34 -20.53 14.14
CA ASN A 119 -20.97 -21.78 13.45
C ASN A 119 -19.49 -21.92 13.04
N LEU A 120 -18.56 -21.03 13.45
CA LEU A 120 -17.14 -21.30 13.38
C LEU A 120 -16.71 -22.04 14.66
N ALA A 121 -16.73 -23.35 14.61
CA ALA A 121 -16.07 -24.16 15.62
C ALA A 121 -14.62 -24.39 15.21
N TYR A 122 -13.66 -24.01 16.07
CA TYR A 122 -12.28 -24.45 15.90
C TYR A 122 -12.24 -26.00 15.91
N PRO A 123 -11.49 -26.63 15.01
CA PRO A 123 -11.34 -28.07 15.06
C PRO A 123 -10.76 -28.47 16.41
N ALA A 124 -11.38 -29.43 17.09
CA ALA A 124 -10.98 -29.88 18.43
C ALA A 124 -9.58 -30.51 18.48
N LYS A 125 -9.00 -30.85 17.32
CA LYS A 125 -7.63 -31.34 17.16
C LYS A 125 -6.99 -30.68 15.95
N ALA A 126 -5.69 -30.37 16.05
CA ALA A 126 -4.88 -30.04 14.87
C ALA A 126 -4.98 -31.16 13.83
N LEU A 127 -5.02 -30.78 12.55
CA LEU A 127 -4.96 -31.75 11.46
C LEU A 127 -3.70 -32.61 11.62
N PRO A 128 -3.80 -33.93 11.41
CA PRO A 128 -2.62 -34.79 11.32
C PRO A 128 -1.64 -34.24 10.28
N ALA A 129 -0.34 -34.38 10.52
CA ALA A 129 0.70 -33.83 9.65
C ALA A 129 0.60 -34.30 8.19
N ASP A 130 0.09 -35.54 7.96
CA ASP A 130 -0.16 -36.12 6.65
C ASP A 130 -1.40 -35.54 5.93
N LYS A 131 -2.24 -34.78 6.62
CA LYS A 131 -3.43 -34.09 6.09
C LYS A 131 -3.30 -32.58 6.10
N ALA A 132 -2.19 -32.04 6.62
CA ALA A 132 -1.92 -30.62 6.55
C ALA A 132 -1.67 -30.25 5.08
N PRO A 133 -2.27 -29.14 4.58
CA PRO A 133 -1.95 -28.66 3.24
C PRO A 133 -0.46 -28.29 3.16
N ASP A 134 0.11 -28.51 1.99
CA ASP A 134 1.49 -28.08 1.72
C ASP A 134 1.65 -26.58 1.95
N PRO A 135 2.80 -26.11 2.46
CA PRO A 135 3.08 -24.69 2.59
C PRO A 135 2.96 -23.97 1.25
N LEU A 136 2.44 -22.74 1.27
CA LEU A 136 2.38 -21.94 0.06
C LEU A 136 3.78 -21.73 -0.53
N PRO A 137 3.92 -21.82 -1.86
CA PRO A 137 5.15 -21.42 -2.52
C PRO A 137 5.53 -19.98 -2.16
N VAL A 138 6.83 -19.71 -2.01
CA VAL A 138 7.35 -18.39 -1.62
C VAL A 138 6.81 -17.24 -2.51
N SER A 139 6.56 -17.54 -3.80
CA SER A 139 5.98 -16.58 -4.75
C SER A 139 4.50 -16.24 -4.50
N GLN A 140 3.80 -17.06 -3.72
CA GLN A 140 2.37 -16.90 -3.40
C GLN A 140 2.14 -16.49 -1.94
N ASP A 141 3.13 -16.67 -1.08
CA ASP A 141 3.04 -16.28 0.33
C ASP A 141 3.22 -14.76 0.49
N ARG A 142 2.11 -14.04 0.45
CA ARG A 142 2.06 -12.58 0.60
C ARG A 142 2.32 -12.13 2.04
N GLN A 143 2.19 -13.01 3.02
CA GLN A 143 2.40 -12.72 4.43
C GLN A 143 3.81 -13.09 4.92
N ARG A 144 4.66 -13.61 4.04
CA ARG A 144 6.05 -13.91 4.38
C ARG A 144 6.76 -12.66 4.87
N LYS A 145 7.38 -12.76 6.04
CA LYS A 145 8.15 -11.67 6.64
C LYS A 145 9.60 -11.72 6.20
N THR A 146 10.13 -10.56 5.82
CA THR A 146 11.55 -10.41 5.52
C THR A 146 12.26 -9.84 6.75
N GLU A 147 13.17 -10.64 7.30
CA GLU A 147 13.94 -10.27 8.48
C GLU A 147 15.37 -9.82 8.12
N GLY A 148 16.11 -9.34 9.12
CA GLY A 148 17.49 -8.89 8.94
C GLY A 148 17.63 -7.51 8.29
N ASP A 149 18.80 -7.24 7.75
CA ASP A 149 19.11 -5.97 7.09
C ASP A 149 18.68 -6.02 5.61
N LEU A 150 17.65 -5.25 5.27
CA LEU A 150 17.09 -5.20 3.92
C LEU A 150 18.13 -4.77 2.87
N ARG A 151 19.18 -4.02 3.26
CA ARG A 151 20.24 -3.58 2.36
C ARG A 151 21.13 -4.73 1.88
N GLU A 152 21.28 -5.77 2.68
CA GLU A 152 22.05 -6.97 2.31
C GLU A 152 21.34 -7.78 1.22
N LEU A 153 20.05 -7.59 1.07
CA LEU A 153 19.25 -8.22 0.01
C LEU A 153 19.36 -7.48 -1.33
N LEU A 154 19.87 -6.25 -1.35
CA LEU A 154 20.07 -5.53 -2.61
C LEU A 154 21.11 -6.24 -3.49
N VAL A 155 20.84 -6.32 -4.79
CA VAL A 155 21.82 -6.76 -5.77
C VAL A 155 22.99 -5.78 -5.77
N SER A 156 24.20 -6.30 -5.64
CA SER A 156 25.41 -5.49 -5.71
C SER A 156 25.59 -4.86 -7.10
N LYS A 157 26.05 -3.62 -7.13
CA LYS A 157 26.38 -2.95 -8.39
C LYS A 157 27.43 -3.76 -9.17
N PRO A 158 27.32 -3.85 -10.50
CA PRO A 158 28.28 -4.55 -11.32
C PRO A 158 29.68 -3.95 -11.24
N SER A 159 30.71 -4.78 -11.51
CA SER A 159 32.08 -4.30 -11.67
C SER A 159 32.15 -3.21 -12.74
N GLY A 160 32.92 -2.17 -12.50
CA GLY A 160 33.03 -1.01 -13.38
C GLY A 160 31.88 0.00 -13.29
N ALA A 161 30.76 -0.32 -12.61
CA ALA A 161 29.73 0.66 -12.32
C ALA A 161 30.18 1.60 -11.20
N ARG A 162 29.82 2.88 -11.32
CA ARG A 162 30.09 3.91 -10.32
C ARG A 162 28.82 4.30 -9.58
N ASN A 163 28.92 4.81 -8.35
CA ASN A 163 27.75 5.27 -7.63
C ASN A 163 27.10 6.44 -8.39
N ALA A 164 25.78 6.41 -8.51
CA ALA A 164 25.03 7.54 -9.04
C ALA A 164 25.09 8.71 -8.05
N ARG A 165 25.06 9.94 -8.57
CA ARG A 165 25.11 11.12 -7.71
C ARG A 165 23.75 11.52 -7.17
N PHE A 166 22.64 11.09 -7.79
CA PHE A 166 21.24 11.48 -7.47
C PHE A 166 20.25 10.38 -7.84
N PRO A 167 19.09 10.29 -7.18
CA PRO A 167 18.81 10.63 -5.78
C PRO A 167 19.52 9.68 -4.83
N PHE A 168 19.65 10.07 -3.57
CA PHE A 168 20.58 9.42 -2.65
C PHE A 168 19.91 8.46 -1.68
N PRO A 169 20.26 7.16 -1.71
CA PRO A 169 20.18 6.41 -0.47
C PRO A 169 21.33 6.84 0.46
N THR A 170 20.99 7.23 1.67
CA THR A 170 22.00 7.48 2.71
C THR A 170 22.42 6.16 3.31
N LYS A 171 23.65 5.71 3.00
CA LYS A 171 24.16 4.41 3.45
C LYS A 171 23.28 3.23 3.06
N GLY A 172 22.61 3.30 1.89
CA GLY A 172 21.69 2.26 1.40
C GLY A 172 20.26 2.34 1.92
N TRP A 173 19.92 3.34 2.73
CA TRP A 173 18.56 3.63 3.16
C TRP A 173 18.00 4.84 2.41
N MET A 174 16.70 4.80 2.13
CA MET A 174 15.94 5.89 1.55
C MET A 174 14.80 6.26 2.49
N SER A 175 14.57 7.56 2.69
CA SER A 175 13.43 8.05 3.46
C SER A 175 12.14 7.98 2.68
N LEU A 176 11.01 8.00 3.37
CA LEU A 176 9.69 7.92 2.76
C LEU A 176 9.42 9.11 1.84
N ASP A 177 9.77 10.32 2.27
CA ASP A 177 9.66 11.55 1.48
C ASP A 177 10.48 11.49 0.19
N THR A 178 11.72 10.99 0.27
CA THR A 178 12.57 10.82 -0.91
C THR A 178 11.98 9.81 -1.90
N TYR A 179 11.38 8.73 -1.42
CA TYR A 179 10.73 7.76 -2.28
C TYR A 179 9.43 8.31 -2.88
N ALA A 180 8.61 9.00 -2.09
CA ALA A 180 7.41 9.67 -2.58
C ALA A 180 7.72 10.70 -3.66
N GLY A 181 8.84 11.41 -3.55
CA GLY A 181 9.34 12.36 -4.56
C GLY A 181 9.75 11.74 -5.90
N GLU A 182 9.82 10.40 -6.01
CA GLU A 182 9.99 9.71 -7.30
C GLU A 182 8.68 9.62 -8.11
N PHE A 183 7.54 9.99 -7.51
CA PHE A 183 6.21 9.93 -8.12
C PHE A 183 5.73 11.31 -8.56
N LYS A 184 4.79 11.33 -9.50
CA LYS A 184 4.25 12.58 -10.08
C LYS A 184 3.45 13.41 -9.07
N SER A 185 2.76 12.75 -8.15
CA SER A 185 1.98 13.36 -7.07
C SER A 185 2.62 12.99 -5.74
N GLU A 186 3.65 13.74 -5.36
CA GLU A 186 4.50 13.45 -4.19
C GLU A 186 3.70 13.41 -2.90
N ASP A 187 2.88 14.44 -2.64
CA ASP A 187 2.08 14.55 -1.43
C ASP A 187 1.11 13.37 -1.27
N TYR A 188 0.36 13.07 -2.33
CA TYR A 188 -0.57 11.93 -2.35
C TYR A 188 0.15 10.61 -2.11
N MET A 189 1.31 10.40 -2.75
CA MET A 189 2.09 9.18 -2.57
C MET A 189 2.66 9.08 -1.17
N PHE A 190 3.09 10.20 -0.58
CA PHE A 190 3.59 10.22 0.80
C PHE A 190 2.49 9.81 1.79
N GLU A 191 1.31 10.38 1.69
CA GLU A 191 0.15 10.03 2.52
C GLU A 191 -0.22 8.55 2.36
N THR A 192 -0.37 8.07 1.12
CA THR A 192 -0.69 6.67 0.82
C THR A 192 0.31 5.68 1.43
N LEU A 193 1.61 5.97 1.30
CA LEU A 193 2.67 5.11 1.84
C LEU A 193 2.75 5.16 3.38
N ALA A 194 2.45 6.32 3.97
CA ALA A 194 2.41 6.47 5.42
C ALA A 194 1.23 5.68 6.02
N GLU A 195 0.06 5.74 5.38
CA GLU A 195 -1.13 4.97 5.76
C GLU A 195 -0.94 3.45 5.58
N ALA A 196 -0.23 3.05 4.52
CA ALA A 196 0.09 1.65 4.25
C ALA A 196 1.18 1.08 5.17
N ASP A 197 1.60 1.81 6.20
CA ASP A 197 2.58 1.35 7.20
C ASP A 197 3.93 0.91 6.61
N VAL A 198 4.51 1.74 5.72
CA VAL A 198 5.88 1.51 5.25
C VAL A 198 6.84 1.48 6.44
N ARG A 199 7.56 0.40 6.59
CA ARG A 199 8.52 0.20 7.68
C ARG A 199 9.87 0.83 7.39
N ARG A 200 10.42 0.56 6.19
CA ARG A 200 11.73 1.04 5.74
C ARG A 200 11.92 0.79 4.25
N ILE A 201 12.83 1.54 3.64
CA ILE A 201 13.15 1.43 2.21
C ILE A 201 14.65 1.28 2.07
N ALA A 202 15.11 0.16 1.51
CA ALA A 202 16.49 -0.01 1.09
C ALA A 202 16.63 0.35 -0.39
N ALA A 203 17.69 1.06 -0.74
CA ALA A 203 17.90 1.54 -2.10
C ALA A 203 19.34 1.44 -2.55
N ALA A 204 19.53 1.15 -3.84
CA ALA A 204 20.81 1.18 -4.51
C ALA A 204 20.68 1.91 -5.84
N ASN A 205 21.66 2.80 -6.12
CA ASN A 205 21.72 3.54 -7.37
C ASN A 205 23.14 3.50 -7.93
N TRP A 206 23.27 3.21 -9.23
CA TRP A 206 24.56 3.25 -9.90
C TRP A 206 24.46 3.70 -11.36
N LEU A 207 25.59 4.08 -11.90
CA LEU A 207 25.78 4.42 -13.30
C LEU A 207 26.65 3.36 -13.97
N GLN A 208 26.19 2.82 -15.10
CA GLN A 208 26.97 1.97 -16.01
C GLN A 208 27.35 2.75 -17.25
N GLY A 209 28.62 2.77 -17.58
CA GLY A 209 29.10 3.62 -18.68
C GLY A 209 28.84 5.09 -18.41
N GLN A 210 28.45 5.83 -19.45
CA GLN A 210 28.28 7.27 -19.38
C GLN A 210 26.89 7.70 -18.93
N TYR A 211 25.84 7.03 -19.38
CA TYR A 211 24.47 7.53 -19.27
C TYR A 211 23.48 6.54 -18.63
N ARG A 212 23.80 5.23 -18.60
CA ARG A 212 22.85 4.25 -18.04
C ARG A 212 22.79 4.36 -16.53
N GLY A 213 21.68 4.89 -16.03
CA GLY A 213 21.34 4.91 -14.61
C GLY A 213 20.46 3.72 -14.23
N VAL A 214 20.79 3.08 -13.11
CA VAL A 214 20.00 1.99 -12.53
C VAL A 214 19.64 2.34 -11.10
N GLY A 215 18.37 2.19 -10.74
CA GLY A 215 17.85 2.35 -9.41
C GLY A 215 17.12 1.09 -8.96
N ILE A 216 17.35 0.65 -7.73
CA ILE A 216 16.61 -0.43 -7.07
C ILE A 216 16.04 0.10 -5.78
N ARG A 217 14.78 -0.19 -5.50
CA ARG A 217 14.05 0.11 -4.28
C ARG A 217 13.46 -1.18 -3.74
N LEU A 218 13.73 -1.46 -2.49
CA LEU A 218 13.07 -2.50 -1.71
C LEU A 218 12.24 -1.80 -0.64
N VAL A 219 10.93 -1.76 -0.83
CA VAL A 219 9.99 -1.09 0.07
C VAL A 219 9.37 -2.15 0.96
N GLN A 220 9.75 -2.16 2.25
CA GLN A 220 9.23 -3.09 3.23
C GLN A 220 8.10 -2.46 4.02
N PHE A 221 7.00 -3.17 4.12
CA PHE A 221 5.81 -2.79 4.88
C PHE A 221 5.78 -3.51 6.22
N ARG A 222 5.03 -2.99 7.19
CA ARG A 222 4.79 -3.69 8.45
C ARG A 222 3.86 -4.87 8.20
N SER A 223 4.13 -5.97 8.87
CA SER A 223 3.24 -7.12 8.81
C SER A 223 2.01 -6.87 9.66
N GLY A 224 0.85 -6.95 9.06
CA GLY A 224 -0.46 -6.78 9.69
C GLY A 224 -1.53 -7.61 9.00
N ALA A 225 -2.79 -7.25 9.22
CA ALA A 225 -3.91 -7.81 8.48
C ALA A 225 -3.91 -7.36 7.01
N GLU A 226 -3.33 -6.19 6.75
CA GLU A 226 -3.21 -5.60 5.42
C GLU A 226 -1.95 -6.10 4.71
N LEU A 227 -2.03 -6.18 3.40
CA LEU A 227 -0.96 -6.70 2.54
C LEU A 227 -0.24 -5.54 1.82
N GLY A 228 0.22 -4.51 2.55
CA GLY A 228 0.73 -3.25 2.01
C GLY A 228 1.72 -3.40 0.86
N ALA A 229 2.65 -4.36 0.92
CA ALA A 229 3.58 -4.61 -0.18
C ALA A 229 2.89 -5.12 -1.44
N SER A 230 1.87 -5.98 -1.29
CA SER A 230 1.08 -6.50 -2.40
C SER A 230 0.20 -5.43 -3.00
N ASP A 231 -0.45 -4.64 -2.16
CA ASP A 231 -1.40 -3.62 -2.57
C ASP A 231 -0.66 -2.49 -3.28
N HIS A 232 0.42 -1.98 -2.70
CA HIS A 232 1.25 -0.97 -3.37
C HIS A 232 1.84 -1.47 -4.69
N ALA A 233 2.29 -2.73 -4.77
CA ALA A 233 2.77 -3.31 -6.02
C ALA A 233 1.66 -3.40 -7.08
N ASN A 234 0.45 -3.80 -6.71
CA ASN A 234 -0.70 -3.87 -7.62
C ASN A 234 -1.10 -2.47 -8.10
N ASP A 235 -1.20 -1.49 -7.21
CA ASP A 235 -1.50 -0.10 -7.56
C ASP A 235 -0.48 0.45 -8.57
N GLN A 236 0.81 0.13 -8.36
CA GLN A 236 1.85 0.53 -9.30
C GLN A 236 1.74 -0.21 -10.64
N LEU A 237 1.29 -1.46 -10.66
CA LEU A 237 1.10 -2.24 -11.89
C LEU A 237 -0.13 -1.79 -12.68
N ASP A 238 -1.20 -1.37 -12.00
CA ASP A 238 -2.49 -1.06 -12.61
C ASP A 238 -2.45 0.15 -13.54
N TYR A 239 -1.61 1.16 -13.27
CA TYR A 239 -1.48 2.30 -14.17
C TYR A 239 -0.43 2.12 -15.27
N MET A 240 0.45 1.11 -15.19
CA MET A 240 1.51 0.89 -16.17
C MET A 240 1.03 0.70 -17.63
N PRO A 241 -0.13 0.07 -17.90
CA PRO A 241 -0.64 -0.05 -19.27
C PRO A 241 -1.03 1.29 -19.91
N TYR A 242 -1.29 2.33 -19.14
CA TYR A 242 -1.71 3.63 -19.66
C TYR A 242 -0.50 4.45 -20.12
N ALA A 243 -0.56 4.95 -21.37
CA ALA A 243 0.58 5.66 -21.97
C ALA A 243 0.88 7.03 -21.35
N LYS A 244 -0.08 7.62 -20.66
CA LYS A 244 0.03 8.95 -20.06
C LYS A 244 0.66 8.93 -18.68
N GLU A 245 0.35 7.89 -17.90
CA GLU A 245 0.79 7.69 -16.53
C GLU A 245 1.89 6.63 -16.40
N GLY A 246 1.89 5.63 -17.29
CA GLY A 246 2.78 4.47 -17.25
C GLY A 246 3.55 4.24 -18.54
N ALA A 247 3.90 2.99 -18.80
CA ALA A 247 4.71 2.57 -19.96
C ALA A 247 3.90 2.45 -21.26
N GLY A 248 2.56 2.44 -21.19
CA GLY A 248 1.68 2.28 -22.34
C GLY A 248 1.69 0.87 -22.94
N ASN A 249 1.99 -0.13 -22.13
CA ASN A 249 1.94 -1.55 -22.49
C ASN A 249 1.68 -2.41 -21.26
N ALA A 250 1.23 -3.67 -21.48
CA ALA A 250 0.91 -4.60 -20.42
C ALA A 250 2.14 -5.18 -19.70
N GLY A 251 3.35 -4.92 -20.18
CA GLY A 251 4.58 -5.51 -19.66
C GLY A 251 4.68 -7.02 -19.85
N ASP A 252 5.85 -7.57 -19.56
CA ASP A 252 6.12 -9.01 -19.57
C ASP A 252 6.29 -9.53 -18.14
N PRO A 253 5.96 -10.80 -17.86
CA PRO A 253 6.06 -11.36 -16.52
C PRO A 253 7.51 -11.53 -16.06
N ILE A 254 7.75 -11.38 -14.76
CA ILE A 254 9.01 -11.70 -14.09
C ILE A 254 8.92 -13.12 -13.55
N LYS A 255 9.84 -13.99 -13.98
CA LYS A 255 9.88 -15.37 -13.51
C LYS A 255 10.14 -15.45 -11.99
N GLY A 256 9.38 -16.29 -11.32
CA GLY A 256 9.50 -16.48 -9.86
C GLY A 256 8.71 -15.46 -9.03
N SER A 257 7.95 -14.58 -9.66
CA SER A 257 7.00 -13.68 -9.00
C SER A 257 5.57 -14.15 -9.24
N GLY A 258 4.66 -13.82 -8.31
CA GLY A 258 3.22 -14.11 -8.47
C GLY A 258 2.54 -13.19 -9.46
N ASN A 259 2.86 -11.88 -9.42
CA ASN A 259 2.23 -10.83 -10.21
C ASN A 259 3.22 -9.86 -10.85
N GLY A 260 4.53 -9.99 -10.60
CA GLY A 260 5.54 -9.03 -11.04
C GLY A 260 5.67 -8.95 -12.55
N ARG A 261 5.86 -7.72 -13.05
CA ARG A 261 6.05 -7.42 -14.47
C ARG A 261 7.17 -6.43 -14.69
N TYR A 262 7.78 -6.49 -15.88
CA TYR A 262 8.70 -5.47 -16.35
C TYR A 262 8.21 -4.82 -17.64
N PHE A 263 8.55 -3.57 -17.80
CA PHE A 263 8.03 -2.68 -18.84
C PHE A 263 9.18 -1.94 -19.52
N LEU A 264 9.04 -1.74 -20.81
CA LEU A 264 9.87 -0.79 -21.56
C LEU A 264 8.97 0.37 -22.00
N TYR A 265 9.41 1.58 -21.67
CA TYR A 265 8.69 2.79 -22.08
C TYR A 265 9.01 3.16 -23.54
N LYS A 266 8.13 3.92 -24.16
CA LYS A 266 8.44 4.58 -25.42
C LYS A 266 9.57 5.59 -25.21
N ALA A 267 10.53 5.65 -26.15
CA ALA A 267 11.60 6.62 -26.08
C ALA A 267 11.04 8.06 -26.09
N VAL A 268 11.56 8.89 -25.21
CA VAL A 268 11.25 10.32 -25.17
C VAL A 268 12.33 11.07 -25.93
N ASN A 269 11.93 11.72 -27.03
CA ASN A 269 12.81 12.53 -27.86
C ASN A 269 12.40 14.00 -27.72
N LYS A 270 13.33 14.85 -27.29
CA LYS A 270 13.14 16.31 -27.23
C LYS A 270 14.22 16.99 -28.07
N PRO A 271 13.89 17.97 -28.93
CA PRO A 271 14.88 18.73 -29.68
C PRO A 271 15.99 19.30 -28.78
N GLY A 272 17.23 19.11 -29.18
CA GLY A 272 18.40 19.59 -28.41
C GLY A 272 18.84 18.70 -27.24
N TYR A 273 18.15 17.59 -26.98
CA TYR A 273 18.50 16.63 -25.91
C TYR A 273 18.75 15.23 -26.47
N LEU A 274 19.57 14.45 -25.76
CA LEU A 274 19.69 13.02 -26.08
C LEU A 274 18.36 12.31 -25.81
N PRO A 275 18.04 11.26 -26.60
CA PRO A 275 16.85 10.46 -26.34
C PRO A 275 16.94 9.83 -24.97
N VAL A 276 15.79 9.70 -24.30
CA VAL A 276 15.66 9.00 -23.00
C VAL A 276 14.86 7.72 -23.20
N TYR A 277 15.50 6.61 -22.90
CA TYR A 277 14.90 5.29 -22.79
C TYR A 277 14.72 4.95 -21.33
N GLN A 278 13.59 4.35 -20.98
CA GLN A 278 13.28 3.94 -19.62
C GLN A 278 12.76 2.51 -19.60
N ALA A 279 13.14 1.76 -18.60
CA ALA A 279 12.52 0.48 -18.25
C ALA A 279 12.21 0.46 -16.75
N ARG A 280 11.13 -0.20 -16.37
CA ARG A 280 10.74 -0.39 -14.96
C ARG A 280 10.35 -1.83 -14.73
N ALA A 281 10.69 -2.39 -13.56
CA ALA A 281 10.24 -3.69 -13.12
C ALA A 281 9.64 -3.57 -11.73
N ILE A 282 8.46 -4.13 -11.55
CA ILE A 282 7.69 -4.10 -10.32
C ILE A 282 7.35 -5.54 -9.95
N ALA A 283 7.60 -5.91 -8.70
CA ALA A 283 7.25 -7.21 -8.16
C ALA A 283 7.03 -7.11 -6.64
N GLN A 284 6.45 -8.15 -6.07
CA GLN A 284 6.30 -8.27 -4.63
C GLN A 284 6.71 -9.67 -4.18
N ARG A 285 7.33 -9.76 -3.01
CA ARG A 285 7.58 -11.01 -2.31
C ARG A 285 7.44 -10.82 -0.80
N GLY A 286 6.46 -11.50 -0.21
CA GLY A 286 6.14 -11.33 1.20
C GLY A 286 5.77 -9.87 1.52
N ASP A 287 6.40 -9.31 2.52
CA ASP A 287 6.22 -7.94 2.99
C ASP A 287 7.09 -6.89 2.26
N VAL A 288 7.75 -7.28 1.16
CA VAL A 288 8.63 -6.39 0.38
C VAL A 288 8.13 -6.21 -1.05
N MET A 289 7.93 -4.97 -1.44
CA MET A 289 7.76 -4.57 -2.84
C MET A 289 9.13 -4.21 -3.44
N LEU A 290 9.36 -4.69 -4.65
CA LEU A 290 10.52 -4.42 -5.49
C LEU A 290 10.14 -3.44 -6.59
N ASP A 291 10.88 -2.34 -6.69
CA ASP A 291 10.80 -1.38 -7.80
C ASP A 291 12.20 -1.14 -8.37
N ILE A 292 12.37 -1.45 -9.64
CA ILE A 292 13.62 -1.24 -10.37
C ILE A 292 13.37 -0.31 -11.53
N THR A 293 14.22 0.70 -11.69
CA THR A 293 14.21 1.60 -12.83
C THR A 293 15.56 1.59 -13.54
N ILE A 294 15.52 1.61 -14.87
CA ILE A 294 16.70 1.80 -15.71
C ILE A 294 16.41 2.98 -16.64
N PHE A 295 17.34 3.93 -16.71
CA PHE A 295 17.35 5.03 -17.68
C PHE A 295 18.61 4.95 -18.54
N ASP A 296 18.49 5.23 -19.83
CA ASP A 296 19.62 5.25 -20.74
C ASP A 296 19.36 6.22 -21.90
N THR A 297 20.38 6.61 -22.62
CA THR A 297 20.29 7.34 -23.90
C THR A 297 20.31 6.41 -25.11
N THR A 298 20.45 5.12 -24.88
CA THR A 298 20.37 4.05 -25.88
C THR A 298 19.27 3.04 -25.52
N PRO A 299 18.71 2.32 -26.49
CA PRO A 299 17.65 1.36 -26.24
C PRO A 299 18.00 0.34 -25.14
N ILE A 300 17.10 0.16 -24.19
CA ILE A 300 17.23 -0.83 -23.10
C ILE A 300 16.65 -2.15 -23.63
N SER A 301 17.41 -3.26 -23.49
CA SER A 301 16.91 -4.56 -23.88
C SER A 301 15.97 -5.15 -22.82
N LYS A 302 14.97 -5.95 -23.27
CA LYS A 302 14.12 -6.72 -22.35
C LYS A 302 14.94 -7.63 -21.43
N LYS A 303 16.07 -8.15 -21.93
CA LYS A 303 16.96 -9.03 -21.16
C LYS A 303 17.58 -8.30 -19.98
N ASP A 304 17.99 -7.04 -20.14
CA ASP A 304 18.67 -6.27 -19.10
C ASP A 304 17.75 -6.09 -17.87
N ILE A 305 16.55 -5.54 -18.10
CA ILE A 305 15.60 -5.29 -17.00
C ILE A 305 15.07 -6.60 -16.40
N ARG A 306 14.76 -7.61 -17.22
CA ARG A 306 14.29 -8.92 -16.76
C ARG A 306 15.33 -9.60 -15.88
N THR A 307 16.57 -9.74 -16.35
CA THR A 307 17.62 -10.42 -15.59
C THR A 307 17.91 -9.73 -14.27
N LEU A 308 17.88 -8.40 -14.24
CA LEU A 308 18.09 -7.64 -13.01
C LEU A 308 16.94 -7.88 -12.02
N ALA A 309 15.70 -7.86 -12.50
CA ALA A 309 14.51 -8.09 -11.68
C ALA A 309 14.48 -9.52 -11.11
N GLU A 310 14.74 -10.53 -11.94
CA GLU A 310 14.79 -11.93 -11.51
C GLU A 310 15.87 -12.13 -10.44
N ARG A 311 17.09 -11.62 -10.67
CA ARG A 311 18.19 -11.69 -9.69
C ARG A 311 17.87 -10.98 -8.38
N GLN A 312 17.20 -9.84 -8.43
CA GLN A 312 16.80 -9.15 -7.21
C GLN A 312 15.70 -9.91 -6.47
N LEU A 313 14.75 -10.47 -7.21
CA LEU A 313 13.68 -11.27 -6.63
C LEU A 313 14.19 -12.55 -5.96
N GLU A 314 15.23 -13.20 -6.52
CA GLU A 314 15.87 -14.39 -5.94
C GLU A 314 16.53 -14.10 -4.57
N ARG A 315 16.86 -12.85 -4.29
CA ARG A 315 17.46 -12.45 -3.01
C ARG A 315 16.45 -12.14 -1.92
N LEU A 316 15.20 -11.94 -2.26
CA LEU A 316 14.06 -11.77 -1.37
C LEU A 316 13.45 -13.13 -0.99
#